data_6ad8fa2a110655b7d3488d760f4bdb28
#
_entry.id   6ad8fa2a110655b7d3488d760f4bdb28
#
_cell.length_a   1.000
_cell.length_b   1.000
_cell.length_c   1.000
_cell.angle_alpha   90.00
_cell.angle_beta   90.00
_cell.angle_gamma   90.00
#
_symmetry.space_group_name_H-M   'P 1'
#
loop_
_entity.id
_entity.type
_entity.pdbx_description
1 polymer ?
#
loop_
_entity_poly.entity_id
_entity_poly.type
_entity_poly.pdbx_seq_one_letter_code
_entity_poly.pdbx_strand_id
1 'polypeptide(L)'
;MSLPYRDFYYPLNVFMHILTHEEGAVRYLHYGLFERPDDSIDAAQERSTELLLSRLPPPPARLLDVGVGLGTTLARLTRLGYDAEGITPDEKQAAMARGRVTVAPFETFDGGPYDVLLFQESSQYIDSDALFARARALAPRVLVLDEFAIEPGIMHTYDDFLHAAAENGFRVAEEIDLSMKAAPTVDYFRARLPRYRQALIADLGLTDQQVDHLIANGEIYSNYYYSGALVYRLLDLTR
;
A
#
# COMPACT_ATOMS: atom_id res chain seq x y z
N MET A 1 9.78 -23.11 14.14
CA MET A 1 8.42 -22.87 13.59
C MET A 1 8.58 -22.27 12.21
N SER A 2 7.77 -22.67 11.22
CA SER A 2 7.80 -22.06 9.90
C SER A 2 7.27 -20.62 10.02
N LEU A 3 7.98 -19.65 9.44
CA LEU A 3 7.52 -18.24 9.36
C LEU A 3 6.46 -18.15 8.27
N PRO A 4 5.24 -17.71 8.57
CA PRO A 4 4.13 -17.74 7.62
C PRO A 4 4.35 -16.85 6.39
N TYR A 5 5.24 -15.86 6.50
CA TYR A 5 5.59 -14.91 5.44
C TYR A 5 6.89 -15.24 4.70
N ARG A 6 7.59 -16.34 5.05
CA ARG A 6 8.89 -16.68 4.46
C ARG A 6 8.86 -16.75 2.94
N ASP A 7 7.76 -17.29 2.40
CA ASP A 7 7.59 -17.52 0.98
C ASP A 7 6.88 -16.37 0.25
N PHE A 8 6.67 -15.23 0.92
CA PHE A 8 6.19 -14.05 0.24
C PHE A 8 7.28 -13.47 -0.65
N TYR A 9 6.88 -12.65 -1.64
CA TYR A 9 7.83 -12.06 -2.55
C TYR A 9 8.80 -11.11 -1.81
N TYR A 10 10.02 -11.08 -2.31
CA TYR A 10 11.05 -10.16 -1.86
C TYR A 10 10.80 -8.75 -2.45
N PRO A 11 10.90 -7.64 -1.68
CA PRO A 11 11.38 -7.58 -0.28
C PRO A 11 10.28 -7.58 0.79
N LEU A 12 9.00 -7.83 0.47
CA LEU A 12 7.90 -7.77 1.42
C LEU A 12 8.13 -8.71 2.63
N ASN A 13 8.62 -9.93 2.39
CA ASN A 13 8.96 -10.88 3.44
C ASN A 13 9.99 -10.33 4.44
N VAL A 14 10.91 -9.47 3.99
CA VAL A 14 11.91 -8.82 4.85
C VAL A 14 11.25 -7.80 5.77
N PHE A 15 10.37 -6.95 5.23
CA PHE A 15 9.64 -5.97 6.03
C PHE A 15 8.74 -6.65 7.06
N MET A 16 8.04 -7.72 6.66
CA MET A 16 7.24 -8.53 7.58
C MET A 16 8.08 -9.16 8.69
N HIS A 17 9.30 -9.63 8.37
CA HIS A 17 10.22 -10.19 9.35
C HIS A 17 10.61 -9.16 10.40
N ILE A 18 11.01 -7.97 9.98
CA ILE A 18 11.39 -6.86 10.86
C ILE A 18 10.20 -6.45 11.73
N LEU A 19 9.01 -6.23 11.13
CA LEU A 19 7.81 -5.85 11.88
C LEU A 19 7.41 -6.92 12.92
N THR A 20 7.52 -8.20 12.58
CA THR A 20 7.21 -9.28 13.53
C THR A 20 8.13 -9.24 14.74
N HIS A 21 9.41 -8.94 14.54
CA HIS A 21 10.39 -8.90 15.64
C HIS A 21 10.34 -7.61 16.47
N GLU A 22 10.05 -6.48 15.83
CA GLU A 22 9.99 -5.17 16.51
C GLU A 22 8.64 -4.93 17.19
N GLU A 23 7.53 -5.30 16.51
CA GLU A 23 6.16 -4.97 16.94
C GLU A 23 5.38 -6.22 17.46
N GLY A 24 5.99 -7.40 17.38
CA GLY A 24 5.36 -8.68 17.78
C GLY A 24 4.37 -9.26 16.77
N ALA A 25 3.89 -8.49 15.82
CA ALA A 25 3.00 -8.93 14.74
C ALA A 25 3.03 -7.97 13.56
N VAL A 26 2.67 -8.46 12.37
CA VAL A 26 2.42 -7.61 11.20
C VAL A 26 0.93 -7.31 11.13
N ARG A 27 0.55 -6.05 11.21
CA ARG A 27 -0.84 -5.60 11.08
C ARG A 27 -1.15 -5.07 9.69
N TYR A 28 -0.25 -4.24 9.17
CA TYR A 28 -0.37 -3.57 7.88
C TYR A 28 0.91 -3.72 7.08
N LEU A 29 0.80 -3.59 5.76
CA LEU A 29 1.94 -3.64 4.84
C LEU A 29 2.24 -2.28 4.19
N HIS A 30 1.38 -1.30 4.42
CA HIS A 30 1.51 0.07 3.91
C HIS A 30 2.34 0.97 4.83
N TYR A 31 2.73 2.13 4.30
CA TYR A 31 3.46 3.16 5.05
C TYR A 31 2.62 3.75 6.17
N GLY A 32 3.31 4.18 7.21
CA GLY A 32 2.72 4.92 8.32
C GLY A 32 2.76 6.44 8.09
N LEU A 33 1.84 7.15 8.72
CA LEU A 33 1.84 8.61 8.78
C LEU A 33 2.34 9.05 10.15
N PHE A 34 3.62 9.38 10.22
CA PHE A 34 4.27 9.84 11.45
C PHE A 34 3.95 11.31 11.72
N GLU A 35 3.54 11.61 12.93
CA GLU A 35 3.33 12.98 13.39
C GLU A 35 4.46 13.45 14.33
N ARG A 36 5.10 12.49 15.00
CA ARG A 36 6.23 12.73 15.89
C ARG A 36 7.35 11.73 15.62
N PRO A 37 8.61 12.12 15.89
CA PRO A 37 9.76 11.23 15.66
C PRO A 37 9.74 9.96 16.51
N ASP A 38 9.05 9.96 17.66
CA ASP A 38 8.94 8.84 18.60
C ASP A 38 7.67 7.97 18.40
N ASP A 39 6.88 8.25 17.36
CA ASP A 39 5.73 7.40 17.03
C ASP A 39 6.17 5.98 16.67
N SER A 40 5.42 4.98 17.15
CA SER A 40 5.59 3.60 16.67
C SER A 40 5.09 3.46 15.24
N ILE A 41 5.68 2.53 14.49
CA ILE A 41 5.23 2.23 13.11
C ILE A 41 3.76 1.77 13.11
N ASP A 42 3.33 0.96 14.10
CA ASP A 42 1.94 0.52 14.25
C ASP A 42 0.97 1.70 14.37
N ALA A 43 1.29 2.69 15.23
CA ALA A 43 0.46 3.87 15.40
C ALA A 43 0.43 4.75 14.13
N ALA A 44 1.56 4.85 13.43
CA ALA A 44 1.64 5.59 12.18
C ALA A 44 0.84 4.91 11.05
N GLN A 45 0.90 3.58 10.96
CA GLN A 45 0.10 2.79 9.99
C GLN A 45 -1.39 2.85 10.31
N GLU A 46 -1.77 2.83 11.59
CA GLU A 46 -3.17 3.02 12.00
C GLU A 46 -3.71 4.38 11.54
N ARG A 47 -2.93 5.47 11.73
CA ARG A 47 -3.31 6.81 11.24
C ARG A 47 -3.47 6.86 9.71
N SER A 48 -2.62 6.15 8.98
CA SER A 48 -2.74 6.02 7.52
C SER A 48 -4.09 5.42 7.13
N THR A 49 -4.45 4.29 7.74
CA THR A 49 -5.75 3.66 7.52
C THR A 49 -6.91 4.55 7.99
N GLU A 50 -6.82 5.19 9.15
CA GLU A 50 -7.86 6.10 9.65
C GLU A 50 -8.11 7.28 8.73
N LEU A 51 -7.05 7.86 8.17
CA LEU A 51 -7.15 8.93 7.19
C LEU A 51 -7.94 8.47 5.95
N LEU A 52 -7.60 7.30 5.40
CA LEU A 52 -8.30 6.71 4.26
C LEU A 52 -9.79 6.48 4.59
N LEU A 53 -10.08 5.83 5.72
CA LEU A 53 -11.45 5.53 6.14
C LEU A 53 -12.30 6.78 6.40
N SER A 54 -11.68 7.87 6.85
CA SER A 54 -12.39 9.14 7.11
C SER A 54 -12.94 9.82 5.85
N ARG A 55 -12.53 9.37 4.66
CA ARG A 55 -13.01 9.87 3.35
C ARG A 55 -14.13 9.01 2.78
N LEU A 56 -14.44 7.89 3.39
CA LEU A 56 -15.51 7.02 2.90
C LEU A 56 -16.88 7.61 3.14
N PRO A 57 -17.85 7.33 2.24
CA PRO A 57 -19.24 7.63 2.52
C PRO A 57 -19.72 6.81 3.73
N PRO A 58 -20.81 7.21 4.41
CA PRO A 58 -21.33 6.43 5.51
C PRO A 58 -21.78 5.03 5.06
N PRO A 59 -21.69 4.00 5.93
CA PRO A 59 -22.21 2.69 5.61
C PRO A 59 -23.77 2.71 5.52
N PRO A 60 -24.37 1.78 4.74
CA PRO A 60 -23.72 0.69 4.03
C PRO A 60 -23.33 1.11 2.60
N ALA A 61 -22.06 1.42 2.36
CA ALA A 61 -21.56 1.60 1.00
C ALA A 61 -20.88 0.31 0.52
N ARG A 62 -20.90 0.05 -0.78
CA ARG A 62 -20.23 -1.09 -1.39
C ARG A 62 -18.82 -0.72 -1.83
N LEU A 63 -17.82 -1.38 -1.26
CA LEU A 63 -16.42 -1.03 -1.41
C LEU A 63 -15.61 -2.19 -1.98
N LEU A 64 -14.66 -1.89 -2.86
CA LEU A 64 -13.64 -2.82 -3.29
C LEU A 64 -12.27 -2.36 -2.77
N ASP A 65 -11.62 -3.21 -1.98
CA ASP A 65 -10.25 -3.02 -1.49
C ASP A 65 -9.29 -3.73 -2.47
N VAL A 66 -8.58 -2.94 -3.29
CA VAL A 66 -7.68 -3.44 -4.33
C VAL A 66 -6.28 -3.57 -3.77
N GLY A 67 -5.71 -4.79 -3.85
CA GLY A 67 -4.42 -5.08 -3.21
C GLY A 67 -4.56 -5.26 -1.70
N VAL A 68 -5.49 -6.08 -1.29
CA VAL A 68 -5.97 -6.25 0.10
C VAL A 68 -4.88 -6.58 1.15
N GLY A 69 -3.66 -6.94 0.74
CA GLY A 69 -2.57 -7.30 1.65
C GLY A 69 -2.98 -8.39 2.64
N LEU A 70 -2.87 -8.12 3.94
CA LEU A 70 -3.29 -9.03 5.01
C LEU A 70 -4.79 -8.94 5.37
N GLY A 71 -5.54 -8.11 4.69
CA GLY A 71 -6.97 -7.90 4.89
C GLY A 71 -7.33 -7.16 6.18
N THR A 72 -6.39 -6.44 6.79
CA THR A 72 -6.65 -5.70 8.02
C THR A 72 -7.61 -4.54 7.79
N THR A 73 -7.40 -3.77 6.72
CA THR A 73 -8.30 -2.69 6.29
C THR A 73 -9.67 -3.27 5.91
N LEU A 74 -9.72 -4.34 5.11
CA LEU A 74 -10.96 -5.01 4.70
C LEU A 74 -11.79 -5.52 5.91
N ALA A 75 -11.13 -6.17 6.89
CA ALA A 75 -11.79 -6.62 8.11
C ALA A 75 -12.35 -5.45 8.95
N ARG A 76 -11.66 -4.31 8.94
CA ARG A 76 -12.12 -3.09 9.61
C ARG A 76 -13.33 -2.49 8.92
N LEU A 77 -13.33 -2.40 7.59
CA LEU A 77 -14.47 -1.96 6.79
C LEU A 77 -15.72 -2.81 7.08
N THR A 78 -15.57 -4.13 7.07
CA THR A 78 -16.68 -5.06 7.40
C THR A 78 -17.23 -4.81 8.80
N ARG A 79 -16.37 -4.60 9.82
CA ARG A 79 -16.82 -4.28 11.19
C ARG A 79 -17.55 -2.95 11.31
N LEU A 80 -17.21 -1.99 10.45
CA LEU A 80 -17.87 -0.68 10.40
C LEU A 80 -19.20 -0.71 9.64
N GLY A 81 -19.60 -1.86 9.09
CA GLY A 81 -20.89 -2.05 8.43
C GLY A 81 -20.89 -1.78 6.93
N TYR A 82 -19.71 -1.70 6.30
CA TYR A 82 -19.60 -1.62 4.83
C TYR A 82 -19.83 -2.98 4.17
N ASP A 83 -20.41 -2.99 2.98
CA ASP A 83 -20.40 -4.14 2.08
C ASP A 83 -19.06 -4.16 1.33
N ALA A 84 -18.02 -4.64 2.00
CA ALA A 84 -16.67 -4.62 1.50
C ALA A 84 -16.20 -6.00 1.04
N GLU A 85 -15.51 -6.04 -0.09
CA GLU A 85 -14.74 -7.18 -0.56
C GLU A 85 -13.37 -6.73 -1.04
N GLY A 86 -12.42 -7.66 -1.13
CA GLY A 86 -11.07 -7.37 -1.51
C GLY A 86 -10.56 -8.25 -2.64
N ILE A 87 -9.59 -7.77 -3.38
CA ILE A 87 -8.89 -8.54 -4.40
C ILE A 87 -7.38 -8.44 -4.25
N THR A 88 -6.69 -9.49 -4.65
CA THR A 88 -5.23 -9.52 -4.82
C THR A 88 -4.88 -10.57 -5.86
N PRO A 89 -3.87 -10.36 -6.72
CA PRO A 89 -3.38 -11.41 -7.61
C PRO A 89 -2.55 -12.49 -6.89
N ASP A 90 -2.15 -12.24 -5.64
CA ASP A 90 -1.28 -13.13 -4.86
C ASP A 90 -2.12 -14.12 -4.02
N GLU A 91 -2.06 -15.40 -4.39
CA GLU A 91 -2.77 -16.48 -3.68
C GLU A 91 -2.35 -16.62 -2.21
N LYS A 92 -1.08 -16.31 -1.89
CA LYS A 92 -0.56 -16.41 -0.51
C LYS A 92 -1.10 -15.29 0.36
N GLN A 93 -1.17 -14.06 -0.20
CA GLN A 93 -1.83 -12.95 0.47
C GLN A 93 -3.32 -13.26 0.67
N ALA A 94 -4.01 -13.72 -0.36
CA ALA A 94 -5.43 -14.08 -0.27
C ALA A 94 -5.70 -15.14 0.81
N ALA A 95 -4.82 -16.15 0.92
CA ALA A 95 -4.94 -17.21 1.94
C ALA A 95 -4.74 -16.69 3.38
N MET A 96 -4.01 -15.59 3.57
CA MET A 96 -3.79 -14.96 4.88
C MET A 96 -4.75 -13.82 5.18
N ALA A 97 -5.34 -13.24 4.15
CA ALA A 97 -6.21 -12.09 4.28
C ALA A 97 -7.51 -12.43 5.02
N ARG A 98 -8.00 -11.45 5.78
CA ARG A 98 -9.25 -11.57 6.54
C ARG A 98 -10.38 -10.89 5.77
N GLY A 99 -11.45 -11.62 5.49
CA GLY A 99 -12.64 -11.08 4.82
C GLY A 99 -12.99 -11.82 3.53
N ARG A 100 -13.86 -11.22 2.73
CA ARG A 100 -14.21 -11.74 1.39
C ARG A 100 -13.11 -11.31 0.41
N VAL A 101 -12.25 -12.22 0.02
CA VAL A 101 -11.13 -11.96 -0.90
C VAL A 101 -11.22 -12.86 -2.11
N THR A 102 -11.06 -12.26 -3.29
CA THR A 102 -10.97 -12.97 -4.56
C THR A 102 -9.54 -12.86 -5.10
N VAL A 103 -8.98 -13.98 -5.55
CA VAL A 103 -7.69 -13.99 -6.25
C VAL A 103 -7.92 -13.55 -7.69
N ALA A 104 -7.57 -12.32 -7.98
CA ALA A 104 -7.68 -11.75 -9.32
C ALA A 104 -6.80 -10.50 -9.47
N PRO A 105 -6.19 -10.27 -10.64
CA PRO A 105 -5.64 -8.97 -11.00
C PRO A 105 -6.78 -7.97 -11.24
N PHE A 106 -6.57 -6.71 -10.85
CA PHE A 106 -7.60 -5.67 -10.96
C PHE A 106 -8.05 -5.43 -12.41
N GLU A 107 -7.14 -5.47 -13.35
CA GLU A 107 -7.37 -5.20 -14.78
C GLU A 107 -8.41 -6.13 -15.40
N THR A 108 -8.52 -7.35 -14.88
CA THR A 108 -9.44 -8.39 -15.40
C THR A 108 -10.55 -8.77 -14.44
N PHE A 109 -10.57 -8.16 -13.24
CA PHE A 109 -11.59 -8.46 -12.24
C PHE A 109 -12.99 -8.05 -12.72
N ASP A 110 -13.95 -8.96 -12.63
CA ASP A 110 -15.31 -8.80 -13.17
C ASP A 110 -16.37 -8.72 -12.04
N GLY A 111 -16.12 -7.88 -11.06
CA GLY A 111 -17.05 -7.58 -9.96
C GLY A 111 -17.81 -6.27 -10.17
N GLY A 112 -18.55 -5.86 -9.15
CA GLY A 112 -19.21 -4.55 -9.12
C GLY A 112 -20.70 -4.55 -9.40
N PRO A 113 -21.33 -3.37 -9.54
CA PRO A 113 -20.71 -2.05 -9.31
C PRO A 113 -20.40 -1.78 -7.83
N TYR A 114 -19.48 -0.85 -7.58
CA TYR A 114 -19.08 -0.38 -6.26
C TYR A 114 -19.37 1.12 -6.12
N ASP A 115 -19.49 1.61 -4.88
CA ASP A 115 -19.56 3.04 -4.60
C ASP A 115 -18.16 3.65 -4.61
N VAL A 116 -17.15 2.93 -4.08
CA VAL A 116 -15.75 3.39 -4.03
C VAL A 116 -14.79 2.21 -4.27
N LEU A 117 -13.75 2.46 -5.05
CA LEU A 117 -12.56 1.61 -5.13
C LEU A 117 -11.48 2.19 -4.22
N LEU A 118 -10.84 1.34 -3.42
CA LEU A 118 -9.77 1.71 -2.50
C LEU A 118 -8.46 1.14 -2.99
N PHE A 119 -7.43 1.99 -3.07
CA PHE A 119 -6.06 1.61 -3.34
C PHE A 119 -5.18 2.15 -2.21
N GLN A 120 -4.70 1.25 -1.37
CA GLN A 120 -3.77 1.58 -0.29
C GLN A 120 -2.43 0.93 -0.58
N GLU A 121 -1.54 1.68 -1.25
CA GLU A 121 -0.24 1.23 -1.76
C GLU A 121 -0.34 0.01 -2.70
N SER A 122 -1.27 0.07 -3.60
CA SER A 122 -1.51 -0.98 -4.58
C SER A 122 -1.66 -0.47 -6.01
N SER A 123 -1.92 0.83 -6.21
CA SER A 123 -2.06 1.40 -7.54
C SER A 123 -0.74 1.41 -8.32
N GLN A 124 0.38 1.52 -7.63
CA GLN A 124 1.73 1.51 -8.21
C GLN A 124 2.10 0.22 -8.95
N TYR A 125 1.39 -0.88 -8.73
CA TYR A 125 1.60 -2.16 -9.40
C TYR A 125 0.75 -2.35 -10.65
N ILE A 126 -0.10 -1.38 -10.99
CA ILE A 126 -1.06 -1.44 -12.09
C ILE A 126 -0.74 -0.31 -13.06
N ASP A 127 -0.72 -0.61 -14.35
CA ASP A 127 -0.61 0.43 -15.37
C ASP A 127 -1.74 1.46 -15.22
N SER A 128 -1.43 2.75 -15.23
CA SER A 128 -2.38 3.80 -14.90
C SER A 128 -3.56 3.87 -15.87
N ASP A 129 -3.32 3.66 -17.17
CA ASP A 129 -4.38 3.66 -18.19
C ASP A 129 -5.31 2.45 -17.99
N ALA A 130 -4.73 1.27 -17.75
CA ALA A 130 -5.49 0.06 -17.46
C ALA A 130 -6.30 0.19 -16.16
N LEU A 131 -5.70 0.80 -15.11
CA LEU A 131 -6.36 1.05 -13.83
C LEU A 131 -7.62 1.89 -14.03
N PHE A 132 -7.49 3.07 -14.66
CA PHE A 132 -8.63 3.97 -14.80
C PHE A 132 -9.65 3.51 -15.84
N ALA A 133 -9.23 2.84 -16.90
CA ALA A 133 -10.15 2.19 -17.82
C ALA A 133 -11.04 1.15 -17.11
N ARG A 134 -10.43 0.35 -16.20
CA ARG A 134 -11.19 -0.61 -15.39
C ARG A 134 -12.02 0.08 -14.30
N ALA A 135 -11.44 1.03 -13.58
CA ALA A 135 -12.13 1.78 -12.53
C ALA A 135 -13.42 2.45 -13.04
N ARG A 136 -13.36 3.02 -14.24
CA ARG A 136 -14.53 3.64 -14.89
C ARG A 136 -15.72 2.70 -15.03
N ALA A 137 -15.47 1.41 -15.27
CA ALA A 137 -16.53 0.41 -15.40
C ALA A 137 -17.09 -0.03 -14.04
N LEU A 138 -16.30 0.08 -12.96
CA LEU A 138 -16.62 -0.51 -11.67
C LEU A 138 -17.21 0.48 -10.66
N ALA A 139 -16.77 1.75 -10.65
CA ALA A 139 -17.19 2.71 -9.64
C ALA A 139 -17.14 4.17 -10.13
N PRO A 140 -17.96 5.07 -9.52
CA PRO A 140 -17.88 6.50 -9.78
C PRO A 140 -16.76 7.21 -8.99
N ARG A 141 -16.14 6.53 -8.01
CA ARG A 141 -15.15 7.12 -7.11
C ARG A 141 -13.99 6.18 -6.85
N VAL A 142 -12.78 6.74 -6.88
CA VAL A 142 -11.52 6.04 -6.58
C VAL A 142 -10.80 6.81 -5.48
N LEU A 143 -10.47 6.13 -4.40
CA LEU A 143 -9.71 6.67 -3.29
C LEU A 143 -8.35 5.98 -3.25
N VAL A 144 -7.30 6.77 -3.40
CA VAL A 144 -5.91 6.29 -3.48
C VAL A 144 -5.09 6.88 -2.34
N LEU A 145 -4.29 6.06 -1.71
CA LEU A 145 -3.24 6.46 -0.78
C LEU A 145 -1.98 5.72 -1.17
N ASP A 146 -1.09 6.39 -1.92
CA ASP A 146 0.02 5.73 -2.58
C ASP A 146 1.21 6.67 -2.81
N GLU A 147 2.32 6.10 -3.22
CA GLU A 147 3.52 6.83 -3.62
C GLU A 147 3.60 6.98 -5.15
N PHE A 148 4.20 8.10 -5.58
CA PHE A 148 4.38 8.43 -6.99
C PHE A 148 5.76 9.02 -7.21
N ALA A 149 6.36 8.73 -8.36
CA ALA A 149 7.54 9.46 -8.81
C ALA A 149 7.14 10.82 -9.40
N ILE A 150 7.98 11.84 -9.22
CA ILE A 150 7.82 13.11 -9.91
C ILE A 150 8.40 13.05 -11.33
N GLU A 151 9.53 12.34 -11.48
CA GLU A 151 10.18 12.15 -12.78
C GLU A 151 10.17 10.66 -13.18
N PRO A 152 10.14 10.33 -14.48
CA PRO A 152 10.19 8.95 -14.95
C PRO A 152 11.44 8.19 -14.49
N GLY A 153 11.32 6.87 -14.27
CA GLY A 153 12.44 5.97 -14.06
C GLY A 153 12.45 5.23 -12.71
N ILE A 154 11.60 5.61 -11.76
CA ILE A 154 11.49 4.90 -10.47
C ILE A 154 10.23 4.03 -10.47
N MET A 155 9.09 4.62 -10.72
CA MET A 155 7.76 4.00 -10.82
C MET A 155 6.87 4.88 -11.72
N HIS A 156 5.56 4.62 -11.77
CA HIS A 156 4.65 5.50 -12.48
C HIS A 156 4.72 6.93 -11.92
N THR A 157 4.64 7.90 -12.81
CA THR A 157 4.72 9.29 -12.37
C THR A 157 3.37 9.79 -11.88
N TYR A 158 3.41 10.79 -11.00
CA TYR A 158 2.22 11.49 -10.53
C TYR A 158 1.41 12.09 -11.69
N ASP A 159 2.11 12.74 -12.63
CA ASP A 159 1.47 13.39 -13.79
C ASP A 159 0.81 12.37 -14.73
N ASP A 160 1.47 11.24 -15.04
CA ASP A 160 0.89 10.18 -15.86
C ASP A 160 -0.35 9.57 -15.19
N PHE A 161 -0.31 9.38 -13.87
CA PHE A 161 -1.45 8.86 -13.12
C PHE A 161 -2.66 9.80 -13.19
N LEU A 162 -2.47 11.10 -12.99
CA LEU A 162 -3.53 12.09 -13.09
C LEU A 162 -4.03 12.26 -14.54
N HIS A 163 -3.14 12.16 -15.52
CA HIS A 163 -3.51 12.19 -16.94
C HIS A 163 -4.43 11.00 -17.28
N ALA A 164 -4.05 9.81 -16.92
CA ALA A 164 -4.87 8.60 -17.12
C ALA A 164 -6.24 8.69 -16.42
N ALA A 165 -6.28 9.26 -15.22
CA ALA A 165 -7.53 9.53 -14.51
C ALA A 165 -8.44 10.47 -15.30
N ALA A 166 -7.90 11.60 -15.79
CA ALA A 166 -8.65 12.59 -16.54
C ALA A 166 -9.19 12.04 -17.86
N GLU A 167 -8.38 11.28 -18.63
CA GLU A 167 -8.79 10.64 -19.87
C GLU A 167 -9.96 9.66 -19.65
N ASN A 168 -10.08 9.08 -18.46
CA ASN A 168 -11.17 8.19 -18.08
C ASN A 168 -12.33 8.90 -17.37
N GLY A 169 -12.32 10.24 -17.35
CA GLY A 169 -13.39 11.08 -16.83
C GLY A 169 -13.38 11.28 -15.32
N PHE A 170 -12.32 10.90 -14.62
CA PHE A 170 -12.14 11.18 -13.21
C PHE A 170 -11.49 12.56 -13.00
N ARG A 171 -11.86 13.22 -11.92
CA ARG A 171 -11.32 14.51 -11.49
C ARG A 171 -10.92 14.44 -10.04
N VAL A 172 -9.83 15.07 -9.67
CA VAL A 172 -9.38 15.20 -8.29
C VAL A 172 -10.38 16.06 -7.52
N ALA A 173 -11.06 15.46 -6.55
CA ALA A 173 -11.95 16.17 -5.63
C ALA A 173 -11.20 16.61 -4.36
N GLU A 174 -10.25 15.80 -3.88
CA GLU A 174 -9.35 16.14 -2.78
C GLU A 174 -7.96 15.57 -3.07
N GLU A 175 -6.95 16.32 -2.70
CA GLU A 175 -5.54 15.89 -2.69
C GLU A 175 -4.88 16.34 -1.40
N ILE A 176 -4.10 15.44 -0.77
CA ILE A 176 -3.31 15.75 0.42
C ILE A 176 -1.88 15.24 0.22
N ASP A 177 -0.91 16.13 0.36
CA ASP A 177 0.50 15.76 0.43
C ASP A 177 0.85 15.21 1.80
N LEU A 178 1.29 13.98 1.83
CA LEU A 178 1.65 13.24 3.04
C LEU A 178 3.12 12.79 3.03
N SER A 179 3.90 13.25 2.05
CA SER A 179 5.26 12.80 1.78
C SER A 179 6.15 12.85 3.02
N MET A 180 6.16 13.98 3.73
CA MET A 180 6.98 14.14 4.92
C MET A 180 6.48 13.35 6.15
N LYS A 181 5.23 12.92 6.13
CA LYS A 181 4.68 12.02 7.17
C LYS A 181 4.93 10.55 6.85
N ALA A 182 5.04 10.19 5.56
CA ALA A 182 5.30 8.83 5.10
C ALA A 182 6.81 8.49 5.08
N ALA A 183 7.66 9.43 4.74
CA ALA A 183 9.12 9.26 4.64
C ALA A 183 9.77 8.55 5.85
N PRO A 184 9.37 8.81 7.12
CA PRO A 184 9.93 8.10 8.27
C PRO A 184 9.69 6.58 8.27
N THR A 185 8.73 6.07 7.46
CA THR A 185 8.58 4.62 7.28
C THR A 185 9.82 4.01 6.61
N VAL A 186 10.35 4.68 5.59
CA VAL A 186 11.59 4.24 4.93
C VAL A 186 12.74 4.26 5.92
N ASP A 187 12.88 5.33 6.70
CA ASP A 187 13.92 5.46 7.72
C ASP A 187 13.80 4.42 8.81
N TYR A 188 12.57 4.05 9.19
CA TYR A 188 12.30 2.97 10.15
C TYR A 188 12.95 1.65 9.71
N PHE A 189 12.71 1.23 8.47
CA PHE A 189 13.28 0.00 7.93
C PHE A 189 14.78 0.13 7.66
N ARG A 190 15.23 1.24 7.09
CA ARG A 190 16.64 1.54 6.81
C ARG A 190 17.50 1.40 8.06
N ALA A 191 17.06 1.96 9.19
CA ALA A 191 17.79 1.88 10.46
C ALA A 191 17.85 0.45 11.03
N ARG A 192 16.90 -0.41 10.69
CA ARG A 192 16.78 -1.78 11.23
C ARG A 192 17.44 -2.85 10.38
N LEU A 193 17.46 -2.69 9.08
CA LEU A 193 18.03 -3.67 8.14
C LEU A 193 19.44 -4.17 8.53
N PRO A 194 20.41 -3.30 8.89
CA PRO A 194 21.74 -3.76 9.31
C PRO A 194 21.71 -4.62 10.58
N ARG A 195 20.80 -4.34 11.52
CA ARG A 195 20.66 -5.05 12.80
C ARG A 195 20.09 -6.45 12.60
N TYR A 196 19.24 -6.64 11.60
CA TYR A 196 18.58 -7.90 11.29
C TYR A 196 19.32 -8.75 10.27
N ARG A 197 20.49 -8.31 9.75
CA ARG A 197 21.26 -9.00 8.70
C ARG A 197 21.33 -10.52 8.92
N GLN A 198 21.84 -10.94 10.08
CA GLN A 198 22.06 -12.36 10.37
C GLN A 198 20.73 -13.15 10.43
N ALA A 199 19.70 -12.55 11.01
CA ALA A 199 18.38 -13.17 11.08
C ALA A 199 17.74 -13.28 9.68
N LEU A 200 17.84 -12.25 8.84
CA LEU A 200 17.34 -12.27 7.47
C LEU A 200 18.00 -13.37 6.62
N ILE A 201 19.32 -13.57 6.78
CA ILE A 201 20.04 -14.64 6.10
C ILE A 201 19.60 -16.01 6.61
N ALA A 202 19.55 -16.20 7.94
CA ALA A 202 19.24 -17.49 8.56
C ALA A 202 17.79 -17.91 8.36
N ASP A 203 16.85 -16.98 8.54
CA ASP A 203 15.42 -17.28 8.61
C ASP A 203 14.73 -17.21 7.24
N LEU A 204 15.14 -16.27 6.39
CA LEU A 204 14.56 -16.07 5.05
C LEU A 204 15.42 -16.66 3.93
N GLY A 205 16.65 -17.05 4.22
CA GLY A 205 17.58 -17.61 3.23
C GLY A 205 18.15 -16.58 2.27
N LEU A 206 18.21 -15.30 2.69
CA LEU A 206 18.82 -14.25 1.86
C LEU A 206 20.34 -14.40 1.78
N THR A 207 20.91 -13.90 0.72
CA THR A 207 22.36 -13.75 0.58
C THR A 207 22.82 -12.42 1.20
N ASP A 208 24.10 -12.32 1.57
CA ASP A 208 24.70 -11.05 2.02
C ASP A 208 24.50 -9.94 0.98
N GLN A 209 24.65 -10.26 -0.30
CA GLN A 209 24.45 -9.30 -1.40
C GLN A 209 23.02 -8.76 -1.47
N GLN A 210 22.02 -9.60 -1.23
CA GLN A 210 20.62 -9.13 -1.18
C GLN A 210 20.39 -8.19 -0.01
N VAL A 211 20.97 -8.46 1.15
CA VAL A 211 20.86 -7.58 2.31
C VAL A 211 21.60 -6.26 2.08
N ASP A 212 22.81 -6.29 1.47
CA ASP A 212 23.53 -5.08 1.10
C ASP A 212 22.73 -4.21 0.11
N HIS A 213 22.10 -4.86 -0.87
CA HIS A 213 21.25 -4.16 -1.84
C HIS A 213 20.05 -3.48 -1.16
N LEU A 214 19.39 -4.15 -0.21
CA LEU A 214 18.29 -3.55 0.56
C LEU A 214 18.74 -2.34 1.39
N ILE A 215 19.89 -2.43 2.02
CA ILE A 215 20.46 -1.32 2.81
C ILE A 215 20.73 -0.12 1.88
N ALA A 216 21.38 -0.37 0.73
CA ALA A 216 21.66 0.67 -0.26
C ALA A 216 20.37 1.29 -0.82
N ASN A 217 19.36 0.47 -1.15
CA ASN A 217 18.07 0.95 -1.63
C ASN A 217 17.35 1.78 -0.56
N GLY A 218 17.44 1.41 0.73
CA GLY A 218 16.87 2.21 1.81
C GLY A 218 17.42 3.63 1.86
N GLU A 219 18.73 3.82 1.61
CA GLU A 219 19.33 5.16 1.48
C GLU A 219 18.80 5.92 0.26
N ILE A 220 18.69 5.25 -0.89
CA ILE A 220 18.21 5.85 -2.14
C ILE A 220 16.75 6.31 -1.97
N TYR A 221 15.87 5.45 -1.45
CA TYR A 221 14.46 5.77 -1.25
C TYR A 221 14.26 6.88 -0.21
N SER A 222 15.02 6.87 0.89
CA SER A 222 15.00 7.97 1.85
C SER A 222 15.37 9.29 1.17
N ASN A 223 16.43 9.31 0.36
CA ASN A 223 16.83 10.49 -0.39
C ASN A 223 15.76 10.95 -1.39
N TYR A 224 15.06 10.03 -2.06
CA TYR A 224 13.98 10.39 -2.98
C TYR A 224 12.84 11.14 -2.28
N TYR A 225 12.42 10.70 -1.09
CA TYR A 225 11.42 11.41 -0.31
C TYR A 225 11.87 12.79 0.12
N TYR A 226 13.08 12.89 0.71
CA TYR A 226 13.59 14.17 1.22
C TYR A 226 14.00 15.16 0.12
N SER A 227 14.29 14.68 -1.08
CA SER A 227 14.53 15.56 -2.26
C SER A 227 13.24 15.92 -3.00
N GLY A 228 12.12 15.27 -2.70
CA GLY A 228 10.86 15.42 -3.42
C GLY A 228 10.79 14.67 -4.76
N ALA A 229 11.71 13.74 -5.03
CA ALA A 229 11.65 12.87 -6.22
C ALA A 229 10.56 11.81 -6.11
N LEU A 230 10.20 11.41 -4.87
CA LEU A 230 9.02 10.63 -4.53
C LEU A 230 8.07 11.46 -3.67
N VAL A 231 6.79 11.31 -3.93
CA VAL A 231 5.71 11.93 -3.15
C VAL A 231 4.72 10.85 -2.70
N TYR A 232 4.12 11.05 -1.53
CA TYR A 232 3.06 10.21 -0.99
C TYR A 232 1.78 11.01 -0.90
N ARG A 233 0.74 10.59 -1.61
CA ARG A 233 -0.49 11.35 -1.78
C ARG A 233 -1.72 10.56 -1.35
N LEU A 234 -2.66 11.26 -0.71
CA LEU A 234 -4.04 10.85 -0.71
C LEU A 234 -4.73 11.57 -1.86
N LEU A 235 -5.38 10.81 -2.73
CA LEU A 235 -6.17 11.31 -3.85
C LEU A 235 -7.59 10.76 -3.76
N ASP A 236 -8.57 11.67 -3.74
CA ASP A 236 -9.99 11.36 -3.89
C ASP A 236 -10.43 11.77 -5.29
N LEU A 237 -10.72 10.79 -6.12
CA LEU A 237 -11.03 10.97 -7.54
C LEU A 237 -12.49 10.61 -7.81
N THR A 238 -13.24 11.51 -8.46
CA THR A 238 -14.66 11.34 -8.74
C THR A 238 -15.00 11.60 -10.21
N ARG A 239 -16.03 10.93 -10.71
CA ARG A 239 -16.63 11.19 -12.03
C ARG A 239 -17.87 12.03 -11.91
#